data_0df586686707d67fa962480ab677da4e
#
_entry.id   0df586686707d67fa962480ab677da4e
#
_cell.length_a   1.000
_cell.length_b   1.000
_cell.length_c   1.000
_cell.angle_alpha   90.00
_cell.angle_beta   90.00
_cell.angle_gamma   90.00
#
_symmetry.space_group_name_H-M   'P 1'
#
loop_
_entity.id
_entity.type
_entity.pdbx_description
1 polymer ?
#
loop_
_entity_poly.entity_id
_entity_poly.type
_entity_poly.pdbx_seq_one_letter_code
_entity_poly.pdbx_strand_id
1 'polypeptide(L)'
;MPKAVVYQGADPTVFDVHGRPIGEWQEDQEVTDVTIADGVTEIKKQAFFGCKGLTNLRFLKDSVITTVREWAFSRSGVITLQEMERVRKIGAHAFARCVDLRTIEGLGCEEMGWGCFAGCTLLQSMKGWPASMTVIPAGCFYNCTGMTTVDCDLSHVTSIGLDAFYGCTSLLPPSLSPWGADSAAVLAFLKEKSRKERARPTFLFCLKHAQSDFYDRTGDPCGASRRIIMEFAGLFPA
;
A
#
# COMPACT_ATOMS: atom_id res chain seq x y z
N MET A 1 -3.46 15.05 -26.65
CA MET A 1 -3.72 13.62 -26.95
C MET A 1 -2.99 12.76 -25.92
N PRO A 2 -3.50 11.57 -25.56
CA PRO A 2 -2.78 10.68 -24.66
C PRO A 2 -1.36 10.42 -25.15
N LYS A 3 -0.38 10.55 -24.25
CA LYS A 3 1.04 10.44 -24.57
C LYS A 3 1.68 9.29 -23.78
N ALA A 4 2.17 8.29 -24.50
CA ALA A 4 3.00 7.25 -23.92
C ALA A 4 4.47 7.66 -23.99
N VAL A 5 5.20 7.49 -22.90
CA VAL A 5 6.62 7.83 -22.78
C VAL A 5 7.43 6.67 -22.28
N VAL A 6 8.70 6.62 -22.68
CA VAL A 6 9.68 5.66 -22.18
C VAL A 6 10.69 6.43 -21.33
N TYR A 7 10.73 6.12 -20.03
CA TYR A 7 11.66 6.76 -19.10
C TYR A 7 13.04 6.11 -19.20
N GLN A 8 14.05 6.92 -19.55
CA GLN A 8 15.44 6.50 -19.78
C GLN A 8 16.35 6.73 -18.59
N GLY A 9 15.82 7.18 -17.44
CA GLY A 9 16.63 7.46 -16.26
C GLY A 9 17.42 8.78 -16.34
N ALA A 10 17.08 9.66 -17.27
CA ALA A 10 17.76 10.95 -17.40
C ALA A 10 17.60 11.82 -16.14
N ASP A 11 18.65 12.50 -15.77
CA ASP A 11 18.56 13.53 -14.72
C ASP A 11 17.78 14.73 -15.27
N PRO A 12 16.93 15.35 -14.43
CA PRO A 12 16.31 16.60 -14.82
C PRO A 12 17.40 17.66 -15.02
N THR A 13 17.57 18.09 -16.27
CA THR A 13 18.55 19.12 -16.62
C THR A 13 17.98 20.53 -16.51
N VAL A 14 16.69 20.64 -16.23
CA VAL A 14 15.96 21.91 -16.15
C VAL A 14 15.64 22.22 -14.70
N PHE A 15 15.85 23.46 -14.30
CA PHE A 15 15.53 23.97 -12.96
C PHE A 15 14.43 25.03 -13.05
N ASP A 16 13.53 25.04 -12.07
CA ASP A 16 12.53 26.10 -11.94
C ASP A 16 13.17 27.42 -11.50
N VAL A 17 12.36 28.48 -11.44
CA VAL A 17 12.81 29.83 -11.01
C VAL A 17 13.33 29.88 -9.57
N HIS A 18 13.15 28.83 -8.80
CA HIS A 18 13.66 28.67 -7.44
C HIS A 18 14.86 27.71 -7.36
N GLY A 19 15.43 27.31 -8.50
CA GLY A 19 16.57 26.40 -8.56
C GLY A 19 16.22 24.94 -8.21
N ARG A 20 14.94 24.54 -8.28
CA ARG A 20 14.53 23.16 -8.04
C ARG A 20 14.57 22.39 -9.35
N PRO A 21 15.15 21.17 -9.36
CA PRO A 21 15.17 20.35 -10.57
C PRO A 21 13.73 20.04 -11.01
N ILE A 22 13.42 20.33 -12.25
CA ILE A 22 12.14 19.99 -12.89
C ILE A 22 12.33 18.64 -13.56
N GLY A 23 11.54 17.65 -13.20
CA GLY A 23 11.49 16.36 -13.93
C GLY A 23 11.08 16.59 -15.39
N GLU A 24 11.58 15.77 -16.29
CA GLU A 24 11.33 15.90 -17.72
C GLU A 24 9.82 16.00 -18.07
N TRP A 25 8.97 15.34 -17.28
CA TRP A 25 7.50 15.34 -17.47
C TRP A 25 6.74 15.94 -16.29
N GLN A 26 7.39 16.76 -15.48
CA GLN A 26 6.73 17.39 -14.36
C GLN A 26 5.50 18.18 -14.80
N GLU A 27 4.35 17.87 -14.19
CA GLU A 27 3.04 18.48 -14.48
C GLU A 27 2.55 18.27 -15.94
N ASP A 28 3.18 17.40 -16.74
CA ASP A 28 2.68 17.05 -18.07
C ASP A 28 1.39 16.22 -17.92
N GLN A 29 0.27 16.86 -18.27
CA GLN A 29 -1.07 16.26 -18.16
C GLN A 29 -1.40 15.31 -19.31
N GLU A 30 -0.63 15.34 -20.39
CA GLU A 30 -0.83 14.48 -21.56
C GLU A 30 -0.17 13.10 -21.38
N VAL A 31 0.81 12.97 -20.48
CA VAL A 31 1.45 11.67 -20.16
C VAL A 31 0.43 10.77 -19.50
N THR A 32 0.08 9.67 -20.16
CA THR A 32 -0.87 8.67 -19.66
C THR A 32 -0.23 7.33 -19.34
N ASP A 33 0.83 6.99 -20.05
CA ASP A 33 1.52 5.72 -19.95
C ASP A 33 3.03 5.95 -19.80
N VAL A 34 3.62 5.34 -18.80
CA VAL A 34 5.07 5.35 -18.59
C VAL A 34 5.58 3.92 -18.60
N THR A 35 6.55 3.67 -19.46
CA THR A 35 7.32 2.42 -19.47
C THR A 35 8.74 2.74 -19.00
N ILE A 36 9.23 2.04 -17.99
CA ILE A 36 10.59 2.18 -17.51
C ILE A 36 11.52 1.35 -18.40
N ALA A 37 12.50 2.00 -19.02
CA ALA A 37 13.46 1.35 -19.92
C ALA A 37 14.36 0.36 -19.18
N ASP A 38 14.92 -0.57 -19.95
CA ASP A 38 15.95 -1.49 -19.46
C ASP A 38 17.21 -0.72 -19.00
N GLY A 39 17.84 -1.20 -17.95
CA GLY A 39 19.06 -0.59 -17.38
C GLY A 39 18.78 0.63 -16.49
N VAL A 40 17.56 1.12 -16.39
CA VAL A 40 17.20 2.17 -15.42
C VAL A 40 17.20 1.58 -14.03
N THR A 41 18.06 2.12 -13.15
CA THR A 41 18.20 1.66 -11.76
C THR A 41 17.42 2.53 -10.78
N GLU A 42 17.09 3.77 -11.17
CA GLU A 42 16.33 4.69 -10.30
C GLU A 42 15.39 5.61 -11.09
N ILE A 43 14.25 5.91 -10.50
CA ILE A 43 13.39 7.01 -10.92
C ILE A 43 13.80 8.24 -10.13
N LYS A 44 14.18 9.28 -10.85
CA LYS A 44 14.73 10.52 -10.29
C LYS A 44 13.69 11.30 -9.50
N LYS A 45 14.19 12.18 -8.64
CA LYS A 45 13.36 13.10 -7.87
C LYS A 45 12.42 13.88 -8.78
N GLN A 46 11.13 13.89 -8.43
CA GLN A 46 10.07 14.63 -9.13
C GLN A 46 9.87 14.27 -10.62
N ALA A 47 10.41 13.16 -11.12
CA ALA A 47 10.36 12.82 -12.54
C ALA A 47 8.95 12.88 -13.14
N PHE A 48 7.94 12.45 -12.41
CA PHE A 48 6.52 12.44 -12.82
C PHE A 48 5.63 13.20 -11.84
N PHE A 49 6.19 14.21 -11.17
CA PHE A 49 5.43 15.02 -10.23
C PHE A 49 4.29 15.74 -10.96
N GLY A 50 3.08 15.62 -10.43
CA GLY A 50 1.91 16.32 -10.96
C GLY A 50 1.36 15.79 -12.29
N CYS A 51 1.87 14.69 -12.86
CA CYS A 51 1.37 14.06 -14.07
C CYS A 51 0.00 13.39 -13.79
N LYS A 52 -1.06 14.19 -13.70
CA LYS A 52 -2.40 13.70 -13.34
C LYS A 52 -3.00 12.74 -14.37
N GLY A 53 -2.57 12.84 -15.64
CA GLY A 53 -2.97 11.93 -16.70
C GLY A 53 -2.35 10.55 -16.61
N LEU A 54 -1.26 10.38 -15.84
CA LEU A 54 -0.51 9.14 -15.72
C LEU A 54 -1.32 8.07 -14.98
N THR A 55 -1.94 7.17 -15.71
CA THR A 55 -2.74 6.08 -15.17
C THR A 55 -2.03 4.73 -15.22
N ASN A 56 -1.11 4.55 -16.16
CA ASN A 56 -0.41 3.29 -16.40
C ASN A 56 1.10 3.45 -16.17
N LEU A 57 1.60 2.80 -15.14
CA LEU A 57 3.03 2.67 -14.88
C LEU A 57 3.43 1.21 -15.10
N ARG A 58 4.37 0.97 -16.02
CA ARG A 58 4.85 -0.37 -16.37
C ARG A 58 6.35 -0.49 -16.14
N PHE A 59 6.73 -1.52 -15.43
CA PHE A 59 8.10 -1.97 -15.31
C PHE A 59 8.32 -3.09 -16.34
N LEU A 60 9.35 -2.99 -17.16
CA LEU A 60 9.69 -4.10 -18.04
C LEU A 60 10.13 -5.31 -17.21
N LYS A 61 9.87 -6.52 -17.71
CA LYS A 61 10.11 -7.78 -16.99
C LYS A 61 11.54 -7.91 -16.44
N ASP A 62 12.50 -7.35 -17.17
CA ASP A 62 13.92 -7.37 -16.80
C ASP A 62 14.41 -6.05 -16.18
N SER A 63 13.47 -5.19 -15.77
CA SER A 63 13.77 -3.93 -15.10
C SER A 63 14.65 -4.15 -13.88
N VAL A 64 15.75 -3.40 -13.80
CA VAL A 64 16.71 -3.42 -12.68
C VAL A 64 16.49 -2.29 -11.69
N ILE A 65 15.29 -1.68 -11.72
CA ILE A 65 14.97 -0.55 -10.86
C ILE A 65 15.01 -0.95 -9.39
N THR A 66 15.77 -0.21 -8.61
CA THR A 66 15.91 -0.41 -7.17
C THR A 66 15.47 0.78 -6.34
N THR A 67 15.35 1.95 -6.95
CA THR A 67 15.10 3.19 -6.21
C THR A 67 14.06 4.07 -6.89
N VAL A 68 13.08 4.51 -6.12
CA VAL A 68 12.16 5.60 -6.47
C VAL A 68 12.50 6.78 -5.57
N ARG A 69 12.95 7.89 -6.15
CA ARG A 69 13.38 9.08 -5.40
C ARG A 69 12.20 9.89 -4.86
N GLU A 70 12.52 10.90 -4.05
CA GLU A 70 11.54 11.76 -3.39
C GLU A 70 10.63 12.44 -4.41
N TRP A 71 9.33 12.47 -4.11
CA TRP A 71 8.29 13.13 -4.90
C TRP A 71 8.12 12.58 -6.34
N ALA A 72 8.75 11.47 -6.69
CA ALA A 72 8.85 10.99 -8.07
C ALA A 72 7.49 10.93 -8.79
N PHE A 73 6.45 10.44 -8.14
CA PHE A 73 5.07 10.33 -8.65
C PHE A 73 4.06 11.13 -7.84
N SER A 74 4.53 12.04 -6.97
CA SER A 74 3.60 12.81 -6.15
C SER A 74 2.60 13.58 -7.02
N ARG A 75 1.32 13.55 -6.65
CA ARG A 75 0.20 14.17 -7.38
C ARG A 75 -0.01 13.61 -8.81
N SER A 76 0.49 12.45 -9.12
CA SER A 76 0.21 11.77 -10.38
C SER A 76 -1.10 10.96 -10.30
N GLY A 77 -1.62 10.60 -11.47
CA GLY A 77 -2.87 9.84 -11.62
C GLY A 77 -2.70 8.32 -11.53
N VAL A 78 -1.58 7.83 -10.98
CA VAL A 78 -1.32 6.39 -10.86
C VAL A 78 -2.45 5.70 -10.07
N ILE A 79 -3.04 4.66 -10.66
CA ILE A 79 -4.21 3.96 -10.12
C ILE A 79 -3.80 2.74 -9.29
N THR A 80 -2.77 2.02 -9.74
CA THR A 80 -2.27 0.81 -9.07
C THR A 80 -0.75 0.80 -9.06
N LEU A 81 -0.17 0.21 -8.01
CA LEU A 81 1.25 -0.11 -7.94
C LEU A 81 1.39 -1.62 -7.90
N GLN A 82 2.02 -2.16 -8.93
CA GLN A 82 2.31 -3.59 -9.09
C GLN A 82 3.77 -3.75 -9.50
N GLU A 83 4.30 -4.97 -9.36
CA GLU A 83 5.67 -5.32 -9.80
C GLU A 83 6.76 -4.47 -9.13
N MET A 84 6.52 -4.04 -7.88
CA MET A 84 7.45 -3.25 -7.08
C MET A 84 8.41 -4.10 -6.21
N GLU A 85 8.45 -5.43 -6.42
CA GLU A 85 9.23 -6.38 -5.59
C GLU A 85 10.73 -6.13 -5.65
N ARG A 86 11.21 -5.52 -6.74
CA ARG A 86 12.65 -5.19 -6.93
C ARG A 86 13.03 -3.82 -6.40
N VAL A 87 12.05 -2.96 -6.14
CA VAL A 87 12.30 -1.63 -5.59
C VAL A 87 12.69 -1.77 -4.13
N ARG A 88 13.92 -1.38 -3.79
CA ARG A 88 14.48 -1.45 -2.44
C ARG A 88 14.29 -0.16 -1.64
N LYS A 89 14.29 0.97 -2.34
CA LYS A 89 14.15 2.29 -1.71
C LYS A 89 13.03 3.10 -2.33
N ILE A 90 12.16 3.61 -1.49
CA ILE A 90 11.09 4.53 -1.88
C ILE A 90 11.29 5.83 -1.09
N GLY A 91 11.54 6.92 -1.79
CA GLY A 91 11.84 8.22 -1.19
C GLY A 91 10.64 8.87 -0.51
N ALA A 92 10.91 9.91 0.27
CA ALA A 92 9.86 10.66 0.95
C ALA A 92 8.85 11.24 -0.06
N HIS A 93 7.56 11.12 0.26
CA HIS A 93 6.45 11.58 -0.59
C HIS A 93 6.43 11.03 -2.01
N ALA A 94 7.09 9.92 -2.30
CA ALA A 94 7.22 9.41 -3.67
C ALA A 94 5.89 9.25 -4.40
N PHE A 95 4.84 8.82 -3.70
CA PHE A 95 3.48 8.65 -4.20
C PHE A 95 2.45 9.50 -3.44
N ALA A 96 2.90 10.57 -2.77
CA ALA A 96 1.98 11.42 -2.01
C ALA A 96 0.95 12.07 -2.94
N ARG A 97 -0.31 12.11 -2.48
CA ARG A 97 -1.44 12.70 -3.22
C ARG A 97 -1.69 12.07 -4.60
N CYS A 98 -1.30 10.81 -4.81
CA CYS A 98 -1.83 10.00 -5.90
C CYS A 98 -3.29 9.66 -5.55
N VAL A 99 -4.19 10.60 -5.80
CA VAL A 99 -5.58 10.52 -5.31
C VAL A 99 -6.36 9.37 -5.93
N ASP A 100 -5.97 8.92 -7.12
CA ASP A 100 -6.60 7.81 -7.84
C ASP A 100 -6.01 6.44 -7.49
N LEU A 101 -4.93 6.39 -6.69
CA LEU A 101 -4.29 5.14 -6.26
C LEU A 101 -5.27 4.32 -5.39
N ARG A 102 -5.57 3.10 -5.82
CA ARG A 102 -6.56 2.21 -5.18
C ARG A 102 -5.95 1.07 -4.40
N THR A 103 -4.86 0.50 -4.92
CA THR A 103 -4.20 -0.66 -4.33
C THR A 103 -2.69 -0.54 -4.41
N ILE A 104 -2.03 -1.09 -3.39
CA ILE A 104 -0.57 -1.24 -3.32
C ILE A 104 -0.32 -2.73 -3.12
N GLU A 105 0.42 -3.34 -4.05
CA GLU A 105 0.74 -4.76 -4.01
C GLU A 105 2.23 -4.99 -4.31
N GLY A 106 2.80 -6.05 -3.76
CA GLY A 106 4.15 -6.51 -4.13
C GLY A 106 5.27 -5.52 -3.80
N LEU A 107 5.21 -4.83 -2.66
CA LEU A 107 6.31 -3.98 -2.22
C LEU A 107 7.49 -4.83 -1.74
N GLY A 108 8.66 -4.66 -2.36
CA GLY A 108 9.92 -5.30 -1.97
C GLY A 108 10.88 -4.40 -1.19
N CYS A 109 10.43 -3.18 -0.79
CA CYS A 109 11.32 -2.16 -0.26
C CYS A 109 11.88 -2.52 1.12
N GLU A 110 13.11 -2.07 1.35
CA GLU A 110 13.86 -2.14 2.59
C GLU A 110 13.87 -0.78 3.31
N GLU A 111 13.71 0.28 2.51
CA GLU A 111 13.65 1.66 3.02
C GLU A 111 12.47 2.39 2.39
N MET A 112 11.71 3.10 3.21
CA MET A 112 10.60 3.93 2.77
C MET A 112 10.66 5.28 3.50
N GLY A 113 10.57 6.36 2.74
CA GLY A 113 10.56 7.70 3.27
C GLY A 113 9.22 8.07 3.92
N TRP A 114 9.25 9.13 4.73
CA TRP A 114 8.05 9.67 5.36
C TRP A 114 7.04 10.19 4.34
N GLY A 115 5.76 10.10 4.68
CA GLY A 115 4.67 10.58 3.83
C GLY A 115 4.55 9.90 2.47
N CYS A 116 5.13 8.72 2.29
CA CYS A 116 5.26 8.07 0.99
C CYS A 116 3.94 7.95 0.22
N PHE A 117 2.84 7.61 0.89
CA PHE A 117 1.49 7.50 0.33
C PHE A 117 0.51 8.51 0.94
N ALA A 118 1.02 9.59 1.54
CA ALA A 118 0.17 10.58 2.18
C ALA A 118 -0.84 11.19 1.20
N GLY A 119 -2.12 11.25 1.59
CA GLY A 119 -3.18 11.85 0.78
C GLY A 119 -3.66 11.02 -0.41
N CYS A 120 -3.37 9.73 -0.46
CA CYS A 120 -3.95 8.80 -1.43
C CYS A 120 -5.39 8.47 -1.01
N THR A 121 -6.32 9.37 -1.31
CA THR A 121 -7.69 9.37 -0.76
C THR A 121 -8.55 8.20 -1.23
N LEU A 122 -8.28 7.62 -2.39
CA LEU A 122 -8.98 6.43 -2.91
C LEU A 122 -8.24 5.12 -2.62
N LEU A 123 -7.12 5.14 -1.89
CA LEU A 123 -6.42 3.93 -1.49
C LEU A 123 -7.31 3.11 -0.55
N GLN A 124 -7.72 1.92 -0.99
CA GLN A 124 -8.66 1.04 -0.28
C GLN A 124 -7.95 0.01 0.60
N SER A 125 -6.87 -0.55 0.07
CA SER A 125 -6.17 -1.63 0.76
C SER A 125 -4.66 -1.58 0.55
N MET A 126 -3.95 -2.07 1.55
CA MET A 126 -2.54 -2.40 1.47
C MET A 126 -2.42 -3.92 1.50
N LYS A 127 -1.88 -4.50 0.42
CA LYS A 127 -1.64 -5.93 0.30
C LYS A 127 -0.13 -6.18 0.28
N GLY A 128 0.38 -6.78 1.34
CA GLY A 128 1.79 -7.09 1.49
C GLY A 128 2.63 -5.91 1.99
N TRP A 129 2.85 -5.83 3.31
CA TRP A 129 3.90 -4.98 3.88
C TRP A 129 5.23 -5.72 3.83
N PRO A 130 6.34 -5.08 3.39
CA PRO A 130 7.63 -5.77 3.25
C PRO A 130 8.11 -6.39 4.56
N ALA A 131 8.50 -7.67 4.53
CA ALA A 131 8.98 -8.38 5.72
C ALA A 131 10.28 -7.78 6.30
N SER A 132 11.06 -7.10 5.48
CA SER A 132 12.27 -6.35 5.87
C SER A 132 11.98 -5.09 6.66
N MET A 133 10.77 -4.52 6.56
CA MET A 133 10.40 -3.27 7.18
C MET A 133 9.69 -3.48 8.51
N THR A 134 10.43 -3.30 9.60
CA THR A 134 9.90 -3.42 10.97
C THR A 134 9.24 -2.13 11.48
N VAL A 135 9.33 -1.03 10.72
CA VAL A 135 8.76 0.28 11.07
C VAL A 135 7.91 0.80 9.93
N ILE A 136 6.71 1.27 10.23
CA ILE A 136 5.91 2.06 9.26
C ILE A 136 6.32 3.52 9.42
N PRO A 137 6.80 4.20 8.35
CA PRO A 137 7.31 5.56 8.44
C PRO A 137 6.28 6.60 8.88
N ALA A 138 6.75 7.73 9.45
CA ALA A 138 5.91 8.85 9.83
C ALA A 138 5.07 9.35 8.64
N GLY A 139 3.79 9.64 8.87
CA GLY A 139 2.86 10.15 7.86
C GLY A 139 2.66 9.26 6.64
N CYS A 140 3.12 7.98 6.66
CA CYS A 140 3.14 7.11 5.48
C CYS A 140 1.79 7.05 4.78
N PHE A 141 0.70 6.91 5.52
CA PHE A 141 -0.69 6.86 5.04
C PHE A 141 -1.53 8.03 5.57
N TYR A 142 -0.89 9.16 5.86
CA TYR A 142 -1.56 10.36 6.32
C TYR A 142 -2.71 10.74 5.38
N ASN A 143 -3.94 10.92 5.88
CA ASN A 143 -5.14 11.25 5.10
C ASN A 143 -5.48 10.26 3.95
N CYS A 144 -5.17 8.98 4.10
CA CYS A 144 -5.70 7.93 3.22
C CYS A 144 -7.14 7.59 3.64
N THR A 145 -8.07 8.51 3.41
CA THR A 145 -9.45 8.43 3.91
C THR A 145 -10.24 7.23 3.41
N GLY A 146 -9.92 6.73 2.20
CA GLY A 146 -10.56 5.57 1.58
C GLY A 146 -10.07 4.21 2.09
N MET A 147 -8.99 4.18 2.90
CA MET A 147 -8.40 2.93 3.37
C MET A 147 -9.34 2.23 4.35
N THR A 148 -9.74 1.01 4.02
CA THR A 148 -10.66 0.20 4.84
C THR A 148 -10.02 -1.05 5.40
N THR A 149 -8.99 -1.58 4.71
CA THR A 149 -8.39 -2.87 5.04
C THR A 149 -6.86 -2.80 5.05
N VAL A 150 -6.27 -3.67 5.87
CA VAL A 150 -4.82 -3.96 5.91
C VAL A 150 -4.66 -5.46 5.73
N ASP A 151 -4.58 -5.88 4.47
CA ASP A 151 -4.51 -7.29 4.07
C ASP A 151 -3.05 -7.75 3.93
N CYS A 152 -2.29 -7.62 5.01
CA CYS A 152 -0.89 -8.06 5.07
C CYS A 152 -0.49 -8.46 6.49
N ASP A 153 0.60 -9.22 6.61
CA ASP A 153 1.15 -9.56 7.92
C ASP A 153 1.91 -8.38 8.53
N LEU A 154 1.43 -7.88 9.65
CA LEU A 154 2.10 -6.84 10.45
C LEU A 154 2.75 -7.40 11.72
N SER A 155 2.85 -8.72 11.89
CA SER A 155 3.41 -9.32 13.12
C SER A 155 4.86 -8.88 13.38
N HIS A 156 5.65 -8.70 12.33
CA HIS A 156 7.03 -8.26 12.38
C HIS A 156 7.21 -6.74 12.57
N VAL A 157 6.16 -5.94 12.39
CA VAL A 157 6.22 -4.50 12.59
C VAL A 157 6.28 -4.20 14.08
N THR A 158 7.31 -3.48 14.51
CA THR A 158 7.57 -3.15 15.92
C THR A 158 7.08 -1.77 16.32
N SER A 159 7.05 -0.83 15.35
CA SER A 159 6.59 0.54 15.60
C SER A 159 6.00 1.19 14.36
N ILE A 160 5.25 2.26 14.57
CA ILE A 160 4.78 3.17 13.53
C ILE A 160 5.21 4.59 13.86
N GLY A 161 5.57 5.34 12.83
CA GLY A 161 5.96 6.74 12.96
C GLY A 161 4.79 7.65 13.27
N LEU A 162 5.10 8.87 13.70
CA LEU A 162 4.12 9.89 14.03
C LEU A 162 3.13 10.08 12.87
N ASP A 163 1.83 10.13 13.19
CA ASP A 163 0.73 10.38 12.25
C ASP A 163 0.69 9.47 11.01
N ALA A 164 1.31 8.29 11.07
CA ALA A 164 1.38 7.39 9.92
C ALA A 164 -0.01 7.04 9.35
N PHE A 165 -1.05 6.98 10.16
CA PHE A 165 -2.43 6.69 9.78
C PHE A 165 -3.41 7.80 10.19
N TYR A 166 -2.90 9.00 10.50
CA TYR A 166 -3.79 10.13 10.79
C TYR A 166 -4.75 10.38 9.62
N GLY A 167 -6.03 10.58 9.93
CA GLY A 167 -7.04 10.82 8.92
C GLY A 167 -7.48 9.60 8.11
N CYS A 168 -7.03 8.38 8.43
CA CYS A 168 -7.54 7.14 7.85
C CYS A 168 -8.89 6.77 8.48
N THR A 169 -9.90 7.62 8.29
CA THR A 169 -11.18 7.58 9.02
C THR A 169 -12.04 6.35 8.68
N SER A 170 -11.82 5.73 7.53
CA SER A 170 -12.50 4.48 7.16
C SER A 170 -11.82 3.24 7.73
N LEU A 171 -10.56 3.36 8.16
CA LEU A 171 -9.76 2.27 8.73
C LEU A 171 -9.79 2.26 10.26
N LEU A 172 -9.56 3.43 10.85
CA LEU A 172 -9.42 3.61 12.30
C LEU A 172 -10.71 4.09 12.94
N PRO A 173 -11.02 3.62 14.15
CA PRO A 173 -12.11 4.18 14.93
C PRO A 173 -11.79 5.64 15.33
N PRO A 174 -12.83 6.46 15.62
CA PRO A 174 -12.65 7.87 16.00
C PRO A 174 -11.67 8.09 17.16
N SER A 175 -11.56 7.14 18.07
CA SER A 175 -10.64 7.20 19.22
C SER A 175 -9.15 7.09 18.84
N LEU A 176 -8.83 6.51 17.68
CA LEU A 176 -7.46 6.30 17.19
C LEU A 176 -7.12 7.16 15.96
N SER A 177 -8.05 8.00 15.51
CA SER A 177 -7.86 8.81 14.30
C SER A 177 -7.46 10.28 14.55
N PRO A 178 -7.48 10.85 15.78
CA PRO A 178 -7.08 12.22 15.99
C PRO A 178 -5.58 12.43 15.82
N TRP A 179 -5.21 13.70 15.62
CA TRP A 179 -3.80 14.12 15.58
C TRP A 179 -3.06 13.70 16.85
N GLY A 180 -1.88 13.11 16.67
CA GLY A 180 -1.07 12.66 17.80
C GLY A 180 -1.62 11.43 18.53
N ALA A 181 -2.49 10.64 17.89
CA ALA A 181 -2.96 9.38 18.47
C ALA A 181 -1.78 8.48 18.87
N ASP A 182 -1.95 7.75 19.97
CA ASP A 182 -0.93 6.82 20.47
C ASP A 182 -0.55 5.79 19.38
N SER A 183 0.66 5.91 18.88
CA SER A 183 1.19 5.03 17.84
C SER A 183 1.19 3.56 18.26
N ALA A 184 1.39 3.24 19.53
CA ALA A 184 1.35 1.86 20.02
C ALA A 184 -0.08 1.31 20.00
N ALA A 185 -1.07 2.11 20.40
CA ALA A 185 -2.47 1.73 20.34
C ALA A 185 -2.96 1.54 18.89
N VAL A 186 -2.55 2.43 17.97
CA VAL A 186 -2.84 2.31 16.54
C VAL A 186 -2.21 1.03 15.97
N LEU A 187 -0.95 0.75 16.30
CA LEU A 187 -0.28 -0.47 15.84
C LEU A 187 -0.97 -1.73 16.37
N ALA A 188 -1.34 -1.76 17.65
CA ALA A 188 -2.05 -2.89 18.24
C ALA A 188 -3.39 -3.15 17.52
N PHE A 189 -4.16 -2.09 17.27
CA PHE A 189 -5.42 -2.16 16.51
C PHE A 189 -5.20 -2.71 15.10
N LEU A 190 -4.21 -2.19 14.38
CA LEU A 190 -3.91 -2.62 13.01
C LEU A 190 -3.47 -4.09 12.94
N LYS A 191 -2.66 -4.55 13.88
CA LYS A 191 -2.26 -5.97 13.98
C LYS A 191 -3.47 -6.88 14.20
N GLU A 192 -4.35 -6.50 15.12
CA GLU A 192 -5.56 -7.27 15.39
C GLU A 192 -6.52 -7.28 14.21
N LYS A 193 -6.71 -6.13 13.56
CA LYS A 193 -7.53 -6.01 12.34
C LYS A 193 -6.97 -6.87 11.21
N SER A 194 -5.67 -6.77 10.92
CA SER A 194 -4.97 -7.57 9.92
C SER A 194 -5.12 -9.07 10.20
N ARG A 195 -4.93 -9.50 11.46
CA ARG A 195 -5.12 -10.90 11.85
C ARG A 195 -6.54 -11.39 11.56
N LYS A 196 -7.56 -10.58 11.89
CA LYS A 196 -8.97 -10.92 11.63
C LYS A 196 -9.29 -10.98 10.13
N GLU A 197 -8.79 -10.05 9.35
CA GLU A 197 -9.01 -9.99 7.90
C GLU A 197 -8.39 -11.21 7.20
N ARG A 198 -7.18 -11.60 7.57
CA ARG A 198 -6.49 -12.79 7.04
C ARG A 198 -7.15 -14.10 7.46
N ALA A 199 -7.76 -14.16 8.64
CA ALA A 199 -8.46 -15.34 9.12
C ALA A 199 -9.82 -15.59 8.41
N ARG A 200 -10.45 -14.54 7.85
CA ARG A 200 -11.77 -14.65 7.18
C ARG A 200 -11.83 -15.65 6.04
N PRO A 201 -10.89 -15.71 5.08
CA PRO A 201 -10.93 -16.69 4.00
C PRO A 201 -10.79 -18.12 4.51
N THR A 202 -9.92 -18.35 5.49
CA THR A 202 -9.70 -19.66 6.12
C THR A 202 -10.96 -20.12 6.87
N PHE A 203 -11.64 -19.20 7.56
CA PHE A 203 -12.89 -19.49 8.25
C PHE A 203 -14.03 -19.84 7.27
N LEU A 204 -14.18 -19.05 6.19
CA LEU A 204 -15.15 -19.33 5.13
C LEU A 204 -14.87 -20.65 4.40
N PHE A 205 -13.61 -20.99 4.17
CA PHE A 205 -13.19 -22.27 3.62
C PHE A 205 -13.52 -23.42 4.57
N CYS A 206 -13.20 -23.28 5.86
CA CYS A 206 -13.53 -24.28 6.90
C CYS A 206 -15.05 -24.45 7.03
N LEU A 207 -15.84 -23.36 7.00
CA LEU A 207 -17.30 -23.44 7.03
C LEU A 207 -17.88 -24.19 5.82
N LYS A 208 -17.37 -23.90 4.60
CA LYS A 208 -17.81 -24.60 3.39
C LYS A 208 -17.47 -26.09 3.41
N HIS A 209 -16.31 -26.45 3.96
CA HIS A 209 -15.89 -27.86 4.06
C HIS A 209 -16.54 -28.56 5.26
N ALA A 210 -16.73 -27.86 6.39
CA ALA A 210 -17.48 -28.39 7.51
C ALA A 210 -18.96 -28.68 7.16
N GLN A 211 -19.54 -27.93 6.22
CA GLN A 211 -20.89 -28.25 5.71
C GLN A 211 -20.92 -29.49 4.81
N SER A 212 -19.81 -29.77 4.09
CA SER A 212 -19.73 -31.02 3.28
C SER A 212 -19.47 -32.26 4.11
N ASP A 213 -18.76 -32.11 5.27
CA ASP A 213 -18.37 -33.22 6.14
C ASP A 213 -19.19 -33.28 7.44
N PHE A 214 -20.26 -32.45 7.55
CA PHE A 214 -21.05 -32.29 8.77
C PHE A 214 -21.92 -33.50 9.09
N TYR A 215 -22.16 -34.38 8.10
CA TYR A 215 -22.88 -35.63 8.27
C TYR A 215 -21.97 -36.79 7.92
N ASP A 216 -21.68 -37.63 8.92
CA ASP A 216 -21.15 -38.94 8.63
C ASP A 216 -22.22 -39.80 7.91
N ARG A 217 -21.85 -40.97 7.48
CA ARG A 217 -22.79 -41.92 6.79
C ARG A 217 -23.98 -42.36 7.65
N THR A 218 -24.06 -41.96 8.92
CA THR A 218 -25.12 -42.27 9.88
C THR A 218 -26.01 -41.07 10.17
N GLY A 219 -25.64 -39.85 9.67
CA GLY A 219 -26.42 -38.61 9.86
C GLY A 219 -26.14 -37.89 11.18
N ASP A 220 -25.12 -38.29 11.93
CA ASP A 220 -24.74 -37.61 13.18
C ASP A 220 -23.62 -36.55 12.98
N PRO A 221 -23.72 -35.36 13.59
CA PRO A 221 -22.74 -34.34 13.43
C PRO A 221 -21.42 -34.72 14.12
N CYS A 222 -20.33 -34.74 13.35
CA CYS A 222 -19.03 -35.18 13.81
C CYS A 222 -18.51 -34.31 14.96
N GLY A 223 -18.21 -34.92 16.13
CA GLY A 223 -17.87 -34.23 17.40
C GLY A 223 -16.66 -33.32 17.35
N ALA A 224 -15.75 -33.47 16.37
CA ALA A 224 -14.59 -32.60 16.19
C ALA A 224 -14.98 -31.21 15.67
N SER A 225 -16.04 -31.12 14.84
CA SER A 225 -16.51 -29.85 14.26
C SER A 225 -17.20 -28.96 15.29
N ARG A 226 -17.81 -29.53 16.34
CA ARG A 226 -18.41 -28.76 17.45
C ARG A 226 -17.37 -28.00 18.28
N ARG A 227 -16.21 -28.57 18.50
CA ARG A 227 -15.13 -27.90 19.28
C ARG A 227 -14.57 -26.69 18.52
N ILE A 228 -14.32 -26.84 17.23
CA ILE A 228 -13.80 -25.76 16.38
C ILE A 228 -14.82 -24.61 16.26
N ILE A 229 -16.10 -24.92 16.08
CA ILE A 229 -17.16 -23.89 15.99
C ILE A 229 -17.35 -23.15 17.31
N MET A 230 -17.27 -23.83 18.46
CA MET A 230 -17.44 -23.20 19.77
C MET A 230 -16.23 -22.36 20.20
N GLU A 231 -15.00 -22.74 19.84
CA GLU A 231 -13.80 -21.93 20.11
C GLU A 231 -13.78 -20.65 19.26
N PHE A 232 -14.32 -20.69 18.04
CA PHE A 232 -14.43 -19.48 17.20
C PHE A 232 -15.66 -18.60 17.49
N ALA A 233 -16.75 -19.17 18.00
CA ALA A 233 -17.94 -18.41 18.42
C ALA A 233 -17.66 -17.50 19.64
N GLY A 234 -16.70 -17.86 20.49
CA GLY A 234 -16.23 -17.02 21.60
C GLY A 234 -15.42 -15.78 21.19
N LEU A 235 -15.03 -15.67 19.90
CA LEU A 235 -14.27 -14.54 19.36
C LEU A 235 -15.15 -13.39 18.81
N PHE A 236 -16.47 -13.57 18.76
CA PHE A 236 -17.43 -12.57 18.34
C PHE A 236 -18.59 -12.53 19.32
N PRO A 237 -18.55 -11.66 20.34
CA PRO A 237 -19.77 -11.34 21.07
C PRO A 237 -20.78 -10.68 20.12
N ALA A 238 -22.03 -11.06 20.27
CA ALA A 238 -23.16 -10.59 19.47
C ALA A 238 -23.32 -9.04 19.51
#